data_a642e7f662651733a83e5adbc2f5b9b6
#
_entry.id   a642e7f662651733a83e5adbc2f5b9b6
#
_cell.length_a   1.000
_cell.length_b   1.000
_cell.length_c   1.000
_cell.angle_alpha   90.00
_cell.angle_beta   90.00
_cell.angle_gamma   90.00
#
_symmetry.space_group_name_H-M   'P 1'
#
loop_
_entity.id
_entity.type
_entity.pdbx_description
1 polymer ?
#
loop_
_entity_poly.entity_id
_entity_poly.type
_entity_poly.pdbx_seq_one_letter_code
_entity_poly.pdbx_strand_id
1 'polypeptide(L)'
;MAHGILLRARHDQGARTVMTDQPRLELLPAVDIAGGRAVQLVQGVAGSGGEFGDPWEAALRWQEQGAEWIHLVDLDAAFGRGSNRELIGSIVGRLDLQVELSGGIRDTESLEAALATGCRRVNIGTAALEDPDWTASIIAAHADRVAIGLDVRGTTLAARGWTREGGDLWETLARLDAEGCARYVVTDVNKDGMLQGPNVELLRDVCARTDRPVVASGGVSTLEDIATIRELVGDGVEGAIVGSALYRGAFTLPEALDVAGRLSS
;
A
#
# COMPACT_ATOMS: atom_id res chain seq x y z
N MET A 1 31.57 67.42 31.75
CA MET A 1 32.10 66.21 31.13
C MET A 1 31.42 65.02 31.82
N ALA A 2 30.43 64.43 31.17
CA ALA A 2 29.71 63.26 31.67
C ALA A 2 29.62 62.28 30.52
N HIS A 3 30.31 61.14 30.66
CA HIS A 3 30.29 60.06 29.68
C HIS A 3 29.02 59.18 29.91
N GLY A 4 28.11 59.21 28.95
CA GLY A 4 26.99 58.30 28.91
C GLY A 4 27.42 56.98 28.32
N ILE A 5 27.25 55.88 29.08
CA ILE A 5 27.46 54.54 28.65
C ILE A 5 26.14 54.04 28.03
N LEU A 6 26.15 53.81 26.71
CA LEU A 6 25.05 53.16 25.99
C LEU A 6 25.14 51.63 26.20
N LEU A 7 24.23 51.07 26.97
CA LEU A 7 23.99 49.60 26.97
C LEU A 7 23.26 49.21 25.71
N ARG A 8 23.92 48.40 24.85
CA ARG A 8 23.27 47.73 23.72
C ARG A 8 22.54 46.48 24.24
N ALA A 9 21.23 46.49 24.08
CA ALA A 9 20.42 45.30 24.26
C ALA A 9 20.80 44.26 23.21
N ARG A 10 21.21 43.07 23.68
CA ARG A 10 21.41 41.91 22.81
C ARG A 10 20.01 41.38 22.42
N HIS A 11 19.70 41.41 21.15
CA HIS A 11 18.56 40.69 20.58
C HIS A 11 18.84 39.19 20.74
N ASP A 12 18.02 38.56 21.56
CA ASP A 12 17.90 37.11 21.65
C ASP A 12 17.27 36.65 20.33
N GLN A 13 18.06 36.09 19.44
CA GLN A 13 17.56 35.40 18.25
C GLN A 13 17.03 34.04 18.70
N GLY A 14 15.71 34.01 18.93
CA GLY A 14 15.01 32.79 19.18
C GLY A 14 15.40 31.74 18.14
N ALA A 15 15.96 30.65 18.62
CA ALA A 15 16.24 29.45 17.82
C ALA A 15 14.95 29.04 17.11
N ARG A 16 14.86 29.31 15.81
CA ARG A 16 13.88 28.63 14.95
C ARG A 16 14.25 27.16 15.00
N THR A 17 13.46 26.40 15.76
CA THR A 17 13.44 24.95 15.64
C THR A 17 13.09 24.65 14.19
N VAL A 18 14.08 24.24 13.40
CA VAL A 18 13.87 23.64 12.10
C VAL A 18 13.15 22.34 12.44
N MET A 19 11.84 22.32 12.27
CA MET A 19 11.11 21.05 12.21
C MET A 19 11.68 20.33 11.00
N THR A 20 12.60 19.41 11.25
CA THR A 20 13.01 18.44 10.23
C THR A 20 11.75 17.69 9.85
N ASP A 21 11.34 17.88 8.59
CA ASP A 21 10.24 17.14 7.98
C ASP A 21 10.65 15.65 8.03
N GLN A 22 10.20 14.98 9.10
CA GLN A 22 10.53 13.58 9.30
C GLN A 22 9.83 12.79 8.18
N PRO A 23 10.53 11.86 7.50
CA PRO A 23 9.93 11.10 6.44
C PRO A 23 8.66 10.41 6.96
N ARG A 24 7.58 10.54 6.21
CA ARG A 24 6.28 9.98 6.54
C ARG A 24 6.02 8.77 5.64
N LEU A 25 5.66 7.65 6.26
CA LEU A 25 5.21 6.45 5.57
C LEU A 25 3.68 6.42 5.54
N GLU A 26 3.06 6.26 4.37
CA GLU A 26 1.62 6.02 4.27
C GLU A 26 1.27 4.61 4.75
N LEU A 27 0.26 4.47 5.61
CA LEU A 27 -0.25 3.15 6.00
C LEU A 27 -1.59 2.88 5.33
N LEU A 28 -1.69 1.71 4.69
CA LEU A 28 -2.88 1.22 4.06
C LEU A 28 -3.38 -0.03 4.82
N PRO A 29 -4.25 0.11 5.84
CA PRO A 29 -4.91 -1.06 6.42
C PRO A 29 -5.63 -1.86 5.34
N ALA A 30 -5.44 -3.19 5.32
CA ALA A 30 -6.06 -4.05 4.33
C ALA A 30 -7.44 -4.55 4.79
N VAL A 31 -8.39 -4.63 3.85
CA VAL A 31 -9.66 -5.34 4.02
C VAL A 31 -9.87 -6.25 2.81
N ASP A 32 -9.66 -7.53 3.02
CA ASP A 32 -9.92 -8.56 2.03
C ASP A 32 -11.37 -9.01 2.11
N ILE A 33 -12.06 -9.10 0.97
CA ILE A 33 -13.49 -9.40 0.90
C ILE A 33 -13.70 -10.70 0.11
N ALA A 34 -14.32 -11.68 0.77
CA ALA A 34 -14.76 -12.94 0.16
C ALA A 34 -16.16 -13.30 0.64
N GLY A 35 -17.06 -13.64 -0.27
CA GLY A 35 -18.45 -14.00 0.04
C GLY A 35 -19.20 -12.89 0.78
N GLY A 36 -18.87 -11.62 0.53
CA GLY A 36 -19.45 -10.46 1.21
C GLY A 36 -18.96 -10.27 2.66
N ARG A 37 -17.89 -10.93 3.08
CA ARG A 37 -17.33 -10.87 4.45
C ARG A 37 -15.88 -10.38 4.41
N ALA A 38 -15.49 -9.64 5.45
CA ALA A 38 -14.09 -9.33 5.68
C ALA A 38 -13.37 -10.60 6.15
N VAL A 39 -12.30 -10.97 5.45
CA VAL A 39 -11.53 -12.17 5.73
C VAL A 39 -10.04 -11.85 5.75
N GLN A 40 -9.24 -12.82 6.17
CA GLN A 40 -7.80 -12.78 6.02
C GLN A 40 -7.31 -14.05 5.35
N LEU A 41 -6.33 -13.91 4.49
CA LEU A 41 -5.63 -15.05 3.90
C LEU A 41 -4.26 -15.24 4.57
N VAL A 42 -3.78 -16.47 4.59
CA VAL A 42 -2.39 -16.81 4.90
C VAL A 42 -1.74 -17.29 3.62
N GLN A 43 -0.70 -16.61 3.16
CA GLN A 43 0.00 -16.89 1.90
C GLN A 43 -0.96 -17.01 0.69
N GLY A 44 -1.98 -16.16 0.62
CA GLY A 44 -2.94 -16.16 -0.50
C GLY A 44 -3.86 -17.39 -0.58
N VAL A 45 -3.83 -18.30 0.40
CA VAL A 45 -4.64 -19.53 0.38
C VAL A 45 -6.07 -19.24 0.81
N ALA A 46 -7.03 -19.47 -0.07
CA ALA A 46 -8.45 -19.26 0.23
C ALA A 46 -8.92 -20.11 1.43
N GLY A 47 -9.55 -19.47 2.42
CA GLY A 47 -10.07 -20.13 3.61
C GLY A 47 -9.04 -20.51 4.67
N SER A 48 -7.78 -20.09 4.52
CA SER A 48 -6.71 -20.37 5.47
C SER A 48 -6.68 -19.46 6.69
N GLY A 49 -7.37 -18.32 6.63
CA GLY A 49 -7.37 -17.31 7.68
C GLY A 49 -8.71 -17.18 8.42
N GLY A 50 -8.82 -16.13 9.22
CA GLY A 50 -10.02 -15.80 9.98
C GLY A 50 -11.06 -15.00 9.19
N GLU A 51 -12.30 -15.03 9.67
CA GLU A 51 -13.37 -14.13 9.25
C GLU A 51 -13.51 -13.01 10.29
N PHE A 52 -13.65 -11.76 9.82
CA PHE A 52 -13.63 -10.56 10.67
C PHE A 52 -14.91 -9.71 10.55
N GLY A 53 -15.99 -10.31 10.08
CA GLY A 53 -17.33 -9.70 10.10
C GLY A 53 -17.67 -8.91 8.83
N ASP A 54 -18.36 -7.81 9.01
CA ASP A 54 -18.82 -6.96 7.92
C ASP A 54 -17.66 -6.10 7.36
N PRO A 55 -17.42 -6.10 6.04
CA PRO A 55 -16.36 -5.31 5.43
C PRO A 55 -16.52 -3.80 5.63
N TRP A 56 -17.77 -3.30 5.67
CA TRP A 56 -18.05 -1.90 5.98
C TRP A 56 -17.61 -1.55 7.40
N GLU A 57 -17.96 -2.38 8.39
CA GLU A 57 -17.57 -2.15 9.79
C GLU A 57 -16.04 -2.20 9.96
N ALA A 58 -15.36 -3.10 9.22
CA ALA A 58 -13.92 -3.16 9.21
C ALA A 58 -13.28 -1.89 8.62
N ALA A 59 -13.75 -1.43 7.46
CA ALA A 59 -13.26 -0.23 6.80
C ALA A 59 -13.53 1.05 7.63
N LEU A 60 -14.74 1.17 8.18
CA LEU A 60 -15.12 2.30 9.05
C LEU A 60 -14.24 2.37 10.30
N ARG A 61 -13.94 1.23 10.91
CA ARG A 61 -13.04 1.16 12.09
C ARG A 61 -11.65 1.73 11.77
N TRP A 62 -11.10 1.42 10.60
CA TRP A 62 -9.81 1.97 10.20
C TRP A 62 -9.88 3.48 9.97
N GLN A 63 -10.96 3.97 9.35
CA GLN A 63 -11.20 5.40 9.20
C GLN A 63 -11.28 6.10 10.56
N GLU A 64 -12.07 5.57 11.50
CA GLU A 64 -12.23 6.14 12.86
C GLU A 64 -10.91 6.13 13.66
N GLN A 65 -10.03 5.19 13.39
CA GLN A 65 -8.68 5.14 13.96
C GLN A 65 -7.68 6.06 13.26
N GLY A 66 -8.11 6.78 12.24
CA GLY A 66 -7.33 7.82 11.59
C GLY A 66 -6.54 7.37 10.36
N ALA A 67 -6.93 6.25 9.71
CA ALA A 67 -6.41 5.91 8.40
C ALA A 67 -6.71 7.05 7.41
N GLU A 68 -5.76 7.35 6.54
CA GLU A 68 -5.94 8.24 5.37
C GLU A 68 -6.11 7.42 4.09
N TRP A 69 -5.61 6.21 4.10
CA TRP A 69 -5.71 5.22 3.05
C TRP A 69 -6.26 3.90 3.56
N ILE A 70 -6.84 3.13 2.66
CA ILE A 70 -7.22 1.73 2.87
C ILE A 70 -6.95 0.93 1.60
N HIS A 71 -6.55 -0.33 1.76
CA HIS A 71 -6.40 -1.28 0.66
C HIS A 71 -7.57 -2.27 0.70
N LEU A 72 -8.48 -2.22 -0.29
CA LEU A 72 -9.60 -3.15 -0.42
C LEU A 72 -9.28 -4.20 -1.49
N VAL A 73 -9.57 -5.47 -1.19
CA VAL A 73 -9.34 -6.58 -2.13
C VAL A 73 -10.62 -7.35 -2.38
N ASP A 74 -11.05 -7.44 -3.65
CA ASP A 74 -12.12 -8.36 -4.08
C ASP A 74 -11.51 -9.75 -4.35
N LEU A 75 -11.51 -10.61 -3.34
CA LEU A 75 -10.94 -11.96 -3.45
C LEU A 75 -11.79 -12.87 -4.34
N ASP A 76 -13.13 -12.70 -4.36
CA ASP A 76 -13.97 -13.52 -5.24
C ASP A 76 -13.69 -13.21 -6.70
N ALA A 77 -13.50 -11.94 -7.06
CA ALA A 77 -13.08 -11.55 -8.39
C ALA A 77 -11.64 -12.01 -8.69
N ALA A 78 -10.73 -11.90 -7.72
CA ALA A 78 -9.35 -12.35 -7.89
C ALA A 78 -9.25 -13.85 -8.20
N PHE A 79 -10.07 -14.68 -7.53
CA PHE A 79 -10.11 -16.13 -7.72
C PHE A 79 -11.12 -16.59 -8.79
N GLY A 80 -11.85 -15.68 -9.46
CA GLY A 80 -12.84 -16.01 -10.48
C GLY A 80 -14.06 -16.76 -9.93
N ARG A 81 -14.47 -16.46 -8.69
CA ARG A 81 -15.59 -17.09 -7.98
C ARG A 81 -16.83 -16.21 -7.89
N GLY A 82 -16.80 -15.04 -8.49
CA GLY A 82 -17.83 -14.03 -8.42
C GLY A 82 -17.24 -12.63 -8.30
N SER A 83 -17.97 -11.68 -7.71
CA SER A 83 -17.50 -10.33 -7.47
C SER A 83 -18.25 -9.70 -6.29
N ASN A 84 -17.54 -8.90 -5.49
CA ASN A 84 -18.09 -8.05 -4.45
C ASN A 84 -18.18 -6.57 -4.87
N ARG A 85 -18.14 -6.28 -6.17
CA ARG A 85 -18.00 -4.91 -6.70
C ARG A 85 -19.08 -3.95 -6.23
N GLU A 86 -20.35 -4.38 -6.19
CA GLU A 86 -21.46 -3.53 -5.70
C GLU A 86 -21.26 -3.19 -4.21
N LEU A 87 -20.88 -4.17 -3.41
CA LEU A 87 -20.56 -3.97 -1.99
C LEU A 87 -19.37 -3.01 -1.83
N ILE A 88 -18.29 -3.24 -2.57
CA ILE A 88 -17.10 -2.37 -2.56
C ILE A 88 -17.47 -0.95 -2.99
N GLY A 89 -18.23 -0.78 -4.06
CA GLY A 89 -18.71 0.54 -4.49
C GLY A 89 -19.53 1.26 -3.41
N SER A 90 -20.38 0.53 -2.69
CA SER A 90 -21.11 1.06 -1.55
C SER A 90 -20.19 1.46 -0.39
N ILE A 91 -19.14 0.69 -0.12
CA ILE A 91 -18.15 1.00 0.92
C ILE A 91 -17.36 2.25 0.52
N VAL A 92 -16.78 2.27 -0.68
CA VAL A 92 -15.97 3.39 -1.19
C VAL A 92 -16.77 4.70 -1.18
N GLY A 93 -18.03 4.68 -1.62
CA GLY A 93 -18.88 5.86 -1.66
C GLY A 93 -19.29 6.45 -0.29
N ARG A 94 -18.99 5.76 0.80
CA ARG A 94 -19.33 6.16 2.18
C ARG A 94 -18.09 6.48 3.02
N LEU A 95 -16.91 6.13 2.57
CA LEU A 95 -15.64 6.40 3.25
C LEU A 95 -15.14 7.81 2.91
N ASP A 96 -14.59 8.48 3.90
CA ASP A 96 -13.90 9.77 3.76
C ASP A 96 -12.38 9.56 3.89
N LEU A 97 -11.84 8.68 3.03
CA LEU A 97 -10.42 8.36 2.93
C LEU A 97 -10.07 7.89 1.50
N GLN A 98 -8.78 7.75 1.21
CA GLN A 98 -8.32 7.27 -0.08
C GLN A 98 -8.40 5.74 -0.15
N VAL A 99 -8.91 5.22 -1.25
CA VAL A 99 -9.03 3.77 -1.45
C VAL A 99 -8.13 3.31 -2.58
N GLU A 100 -7.27 2.32 -2.30
CA GLU A 100 -6.61 1.50 -3.29
C GLU A 100 -7.39 0.19 -3.42
N LEU A 101 -7.89 -0.10 -4.64
CA LEU A 101 -8.70 -1.29 -4.91
C LEU A 101 -7.92 -2.32 -5.71
N SER A 102 -7.98 -3.56 -5.24
CA SER A 102 -7.31 -4.71 -5.86
C SER A 102 -8.30 -5.87 -6.06
N GLY A 103 -7.92 -6.83 -6.90
CA GLY A 103 -8.66 -8.07 -7.11
C GLY A 103 -9.52 -8.09 -8.37
N GLY A 104 -9.28 -9.07 -9.25
CA GLY A 104 -10.10 -9.38 -10.40
C GLY A 104 -10.06 -8.39 -11.57
N ILE A 105 -9.13 -7.44 -11.59
CA ILE A 105 -8.95 -6.46 -12.68
C ILE A 105 -8.07 -7.11 -13.75
N ARG A 106 -8.67 -7.45 -14.93
CA ARG A 106 -8.02 -8.26 -15.97
C ARG A 106 -8.15 -7.73 -17.40
N ASP A 107 -9.02 -6.76 -17.59
CA ASP A 107 -9.36 -6.16 -18.88
C ASP A 107 -9.91 -4.76 -18.65
N THR A 108 -10.15 -4.04 -19.75
CA THR A 108 -10.65 -2.67 -19.70
C THR A 108 -12.02 -2.56 -19.02
N GLU A 109 -12.91 -3.53 -19.20
CA GLU A 109 -14.24 -3.50 -18.59
C GLU A 109 -14.13 -3.60 -17.06
N SER A 110 -13.33 -4.55 -16.53
CA SER A 110 -13.11 -4.72 -15.11
C SER A 110 -12.35 -3.54 -14.50
N LEU A 111 -11.42 -2.93 -15.24
CA LEU A 111 -10.71 -1.71 -14.84
C LEU A 111 -11.66 -0.52 -14.70
N GLU A 112 -12.44 -0.22 -15.76
CA GLU A 112 -13.38 0.90 -15.75
C GLU A 112 -14.42 0.74 -14.63
N ALA A 113 -14.92 -0.47 -14.45
CA ALA A 113 -15.86 -0.75 -13.37
C ALA A 113 -15.24 -0.63 -11.98
N ALA A 114 -13.96 -0.96 -11.80
CA ALA A 114 -13.23 -0.71 -10.56
C ALA A 114 -13.06 0.80 -10.31
N LEU A 115 -12.62 1.54 -11.32
CA LEU A 115 -12.46 3.00 -11.25
C LEU A 115 -13.78 3.74 -11.02
N ALA A 116 -14.90 3.21 -11.55
CA ALA A 116 -16.25 3.77 -11.36
C ALA A 116 -16.77 3.62 -9.90
N THR A 117 -16.16 2.79 -9.06
CA THR A 117 -16.49 2.74 -7.62
C THR A 117 -16.14 4.05 -6.90
N GLY A 118 -15.29 4.89 -7.50
CA GLY A 118 -14.77 6.10 -6.89
C GLY A 118 -13.45 5.89 -6.13
N CYS A 119 -12.83 4.70 -6.20
CA CYS A 119 -11.53 4.46 -5.59
C CYS A 119 -10.49 5.45 -6.15
N ARG A 120 -9.50 5.80 -5.34
CA ARG A 120 -8.43 6.72 -5.76
C ARG A 120 -7.51 6.08 -6.79
N ARG A 121 -7.17 4.81 -6.61
CA ARG A 121 -6.35 4.03 -7.54
C ARG A 121 -6.70 2.54 -7.48
N VAL A 122 -6.32 1.84 -8.52
CA VAL A 122 -6.39 0.38 -8.60
C VAL A 122 -5.00 -0.22 -8.56
N ASN A 123 -4.87 -1.43 -7.98
CA ASN A 123 -3.64 -2.21 -8.03
C ASN A 123 -3.88 -3.46 -8.90
N ILE A 124 -3.11 -3.62 -9.98
CA ILE A 124 -3.25 -4.68 -10.98
C ILE A 124 -2.05 -5.61 -10.90
N GLY A 125 -2.29 -6.87 -10.56
CA GLY A 125 -1.23 -7.88 -10.48
C GLY A 125 -1.11 -8.69 -11.75
N THR A 126 -1.64 -9.93 -11.75
CA THR A 126 -1.47 -10.94 -12.80
C THR A 126 -1.68 -10.44 -14.22
N ALA A 127 -2.72 -9.64 -14.47
CA ALA A 127 -3.03 -9.16 -15.82
C ALA A 127 -1.93 -8.27 -16.41
N ALA A 128 -1.26 -7.48 -15.55
CA ALA A 128 -0.13 -6.65 -15.96
C ALA A 128 1.09 -7.47 -16.41
N LEU A 129 1.20 -8.72 -15.96
CA LEU A 129 2.26 -9.64 -16.36
C LEU A 129 1.88 -10.43 -17.62
N GLU A 130 0.60 -10.78 -17.77
CA GLU A 130 0.10 -11.62 -18.84
C GLU A 130 -0.21 -10.87 -20.15
N ASP A 131 -0.57 -9.58 -20.07
CA ASP A 131 -0.89 -8.73 -21.23
C ASP A 131 -0.12 -7.39 -21.18
N PRO A 132 1.15 -7.37 -21.65
CA PRO A 132 1.95 -6.16 -21.68
C PRO A 132 1.37 -5.01 -22.51
N ASP A 133 0.77 -5.31 -23.67
CA ASP A 133 0.21 -4.27 -24.56
C ASP A 133 -0.99 -3.58 -23.93
N TRP A 134 -1.89 -4.36 -23.33
CA TRP A 134 -2.98 -3.81 -22.54
C TRP A 134 -2.47 -2.99 -21.37
N THR A 135 -1.47 -3.49 -20.64
CA THR A 135 -0.86 -2.80 -19.49
C THR A 135 -0.29 -1.45 -19.89
N ALA A 136 0.48 -1.37 -20.96
CA ALA A 136 1.00 -0.10 -21.47
C ALA A 136 -0.14 0.88 -21.82
N SER A 137 -1.22 0.38 -22.41
CA SER A 137 -2.37 1.21 -22.78
C SER A 137 -3.08 1.82 -21.57
N ILE A 138 -3.28 1.03 -20.49
CA ILE A 138 -3.96 1.52 -19.29
C ILE A 138 -3.07 2.44 -18.45
N ILE A 139 -1.75 2.19 -18.39
CA ILE A 139 -0.79 3.10 -17.77
C ILE A 139 -0.86 4.47 -18.47
N ALA A 140 -0.82 4.50 -19.81
CA ALA A 140 -0.92 5.74 -20.57
C ALA A 140 -2.26 6.47 -20.38
N ALA A 141 -3.37 5.74 -20.26
CA ALA A 141 -4.71 6.30 -20.14
C ALA A 141 -5.05 6.80 -18.73
N HIS A 142 -4.58 6.13 -17.69
CA HIS A 142 -5.03 6.35 -16.30
C HIS A 142 -3.93 6.86 -15.36
N ALA A 143 -2.68 6.90 -15.82
CA ALA A 143 -1.54 7.48 -15.10
C ALA A 143 -1.47 7.04 -13.62
N ASP A 144 -1.55 8.01 -12.69
CA ASP A 144 -1.42 7.80 -11.24
C ASP A 144 -2.60 7.03 -10.59
N ARG A 145 -3.64 6.74 -11.36
CA ARG A 145 -4.75 5.89 -10.91
C ARG A 145 -4.48 4.39 -11.06
N VAL A 146 -3.36 4.00 -11.68
CA VAL A 146 -2.95 2.60 -11.85
C VAL A 146 -1.65 2.37 -11.10
N ALA A 147 -1.67 1.41 -10.17
CA ALA A 147 -0.52 0.79 -9.56
C ALA A 147 -0.34 -0.62 -10.13
N ILE A 148 0.90 -1.10 -10.22
CA ILE A 148 1.17 -2.47 -10.64
C ILE A 148 1.67 -3.28 -9.45
N GLY A 149 0.98 -4.39 -9.16
CA GLY A 149 1.33 -5.35 -8.14
C GLY A 149 2.42 -6.31 -8.63
N LEU A 150 3.53 -6.33 -7.92
CA LEU A 150 4.66 -7.22 -8.13
C LEU A 150 4.74 -8.21 -6.96
N ASP A 151 4.10 -9.35 -7.13
CA ASP A 151 4.15 -10.44 -6.15
C ASP A 151 5.40 -11.28 -6.42
N VAL A 152 6.35 -11.31 -5.48
CA VAL A 152 7.71 -11.80 -5.72
C VAL A 152 8.00 -13.05 -4.88
N ARG A 153 8.64 -14.03 -5.52
CA ARG A 153 9.26 -15.18 -4.86
C ARG A 153 10.74 -15.24 -5.26
N GLY A 154 11.61 -14.75 -4.40
CA GLY A 154 13.01 -14.49 -4.76
C GLY A 154 13.12 -13.37 -5.79
N THR A 155 13.45 -13.66 -7.04
CA THR A 155 13.45 -12.72 -8.17
C THR A 155 12.44 -13.09 -9.26
N THR A 156 11.60 -14.10 -9.00
CA THR A 156 10.56 -14.54 -9.92
C THR A 156 9.21 -13.95 -9.49
N LEU A 157 8.48 -13.38 -10.44
CA LEU A 157 7.14 -12.89 -10.21
C LEU A 157 6.16 -14.06 -10.13
N ALA A 158 5.19 -13.96 -9.23
CA ALA A 158 4.11 -14.89 -9.06
C ALA A 158 2.82 -14.33 -9.69
N ALA A 159 2.07 -15.18 -10.36
CA ALA A 159 0.82 -14.84 -11.03
C ALA A 159 -0.30 -15.81 -10.63
N ARG A 160 -1.55 -15.44 -10.95
CA ARG A 160 -2.75 -16.25 -10.75
C ARG A 160 -2.91 -16.80 -9.34
N GLY A 161 -2.93 -15.87 -8.35
CA GLY A 161 -3.00 -16.24 -6.94
C GLY A 161 -1.77 -17.05 -6.49
N TRP A 162 -0.59 -16.70 -7.05
CA TRP A 162 0.74 -17.28 -6.75
C TRP A 162 0.93 -18.75 -7.16
N THR A 163 0.07 -19.25 -8.05
CA THR A 163 0.11 -20.65 -8.55
C THR A 163 0.95 -20.81 -9.81
N ARG A 164 1.32 -19.71 -10.46
CA ARG A 164 2.15 -19.69 -11.69
C ARG A 164 3.27 -18.68 -11.58
N GLU A 165 4.32 -18.91 -12.36
CA GLU A 165 5.39 -17.93 -12.56
C GLU A 165 4.93 -16.86 -13.56
N GLY A 166 5.28 -15.60 -13.26
CA GLY A 166 4.92 -14.41 -14.04
C GLY A 166 6.11 -13.74 -14.73
N GLY A 167 7.30 -14.39 -14.72
CA GLY A 167 8.51 -13.87 -15.33
C GLY A 167 9.55 -13.34 -14.32
N ASP A 168 10.61 -12.75 -14.84
CA ASP A 168 11.67 -12.12 -14.04
C ASP A 168 11.22 -10.75 -13.54
N LEU A 169 11.49 -10.47 -12.26
CA LEU A 169 11.14 -9.20 -11.60
C LEU A 169 11.83 -8.01 -12.28
N TRP A 170 13.12 -8.13 -12.57
CA TRP A 170 13.92 -6.99 -13.02
C TRP A 170 13.64 -6.62 -14.47
N GLU A 171 13.42 -7.61 -15.33
CA GLU A 171 12.99 -7.39 -16.72
C GLU A 171 11.59 -6.73 -16.76
N THR A 172 10.68 -7.21 -15.91
CA THR A 172 9.32 -6.66 -15.82
C THR A 172 9.33 -5.23 -15.28
N LEU A 173 10.10 -4.95 -14.23
CA LEU A 173 10.24 -3.62 -13.64
C LEU A 173 10.78 -2.63 -14.68
N ALA A 174 11.84 -2.98 -15.40
CA ALA A 174 12.42 -2.12 -16.42
C ALA A 174 11.43 -1.83 -17.58
N ARG A 175 10.63 -2.81 -17.99
CA ARG A 175 9.58 -2.64 -18.98
C ARG A 175 8.51 -1.67 -18.50
N LEU A 176 7.97 -1.88 -17.30
CA LEU A 176 6.92 -1.04 -16.71
C LEU A 176 7.40 0.40 -16.47
N ASP A 177 8.65 0.60 -16.09
CA ASP A 177 9.25 1.94 -15.97
C ASP A 177 9.31 2.65 -17.32
N ALA A 178 9.72 1.93 -18.38
CA ALA A 178 9.73 2.48 -19.74
C ALA A 178 8.32 2.81 -20.26
N GLU A 179 7.31 2.07 -19.84
CA GLU A 179 5.89 2.32 -20.13
C GLU A 179 5.30 3.49 -19.31
N GLY A 180 6.01 3.99 -18.30
CA GLY A 180 5.62 5.13 -17.48
C GLY A 180 4.71 4.75 -16.30
N CYS A 181 4.82 3.54 -15.77
CA CYS A 181 4.10 3.11 -14.57
C CYS A 181 4.26 4.13 -13.44
N ALA A 182 3.17 4.46 -12.75
CA ALA A 182 3.16 5.51 -11.75
C ALA A 182 3.66 5.03 -10.37
N ARG A 183 3.45 3.76 -10.01
CA ARG A 183 3.89 3.14 -8.74
C ARG A 183 3.81 1.64 -8.76
N TYR A 184 4.49 1.02 -7.81
CA TYR A 184 4.48 -0.43 -7.59
C TYR A 184 3.98 -0.79 -6.20
N VAL A 185 3.23 -1.90 -6.11
CA VAL A 185 2.94 -2.59 -4.84
C VAL A 185 3.78 -3.87 -4.84
N VAL A 186 4.76 -3.95 -3.94
CA VAL A 186 5.73 -5.07 -3.92
C VAL A 186 5.40 -5.98 -2.74
N THR A 187 5.06 -7.24 -3.05
CA THR A 187 4.74 -8.27 -2.05
C THR A 187 5.76 -9.40 -2.10
N ASP A 188 6.45 -9.70 -0.98
CA ASP A 188 7.13 -10.99 -0.85
C ASP A 188 6.11 -12.06 -0.45
N VAL A 189 5.76 -12.96 -1.39
CA VAL A 189 4.74 -13.98 -1.17
C VAL A 189 5.11 -15.00 -0.08
N ASN A 190 6.40 -15.15 0.23
CA ASN A 190 6.85 -16.02 1.32
C ASN A 190 6.65 -15.38 2.69
N LYS A 191 6.55 -14.08 2.76
CA LYS A 191 6.37 -13.29 3.98
C LYS A 191 4.90 -12.94 4.26
N ASP A 192 4.06 -12.90 3.20
CA ASP A 192 2.68 -12.46 3.33
C ASP A 192 1.86 -13.34 4.28
N GLY A 193 1.18 -12.70 5.23
CA GLY A 193 0.39 -13.36 6.27
C GLY A 193 1.18 -14.14 7.33
N MET A 194 2.52 -14.22 7.23
CA MET A 194 3.37 -15.06 8.09
C MET A 194 3.82 -14.35 9.37
N LEU A 195 3.68 -13.02 9.48
CA LEU A 195 4.15 -12.22 10.62
C LEU A 195 5.65 -12.46 10.94
N GLN A 196 6.49 -12.42 9.91
CA GLN A 196 7.94 -12.68 10.01
C GLN A 196 8.79 -11.45 9.64
N GLY A 197 8.19 -10.28 9.64
CA GLY A 197 8.80 -9.03 9.18
C GLY A 197 8.80 -8.90 7.66
N PRO A 198 8.87 -7.64 7.13
CA PRO A 198 8.94 -7.33 5.71
C PRO A 198 10.25 -7.80 5.08
N ASN A 199 10.29 -7.90 3.76
CA ASN A 199 11.54 -8.15 3.03
C ASN A 199 12.21 -6.82 2.67
N VAL A 200 12.96 -6.27 3.62
CA VAL A 200 13.65 -4.97 3.49
C VAL A 200 14.68 -4.97 2.35
N GLU A 201 15.37 -6.09 2.13
CA GLU A 201 16.36 -6.22 1.05
C GLU A 201 15.69 -6.12 -0.31
N LEU A 202 14.58 -6.84 -0.51
CA LEU A 202 13.79 -6.76 -1.74
C LEU A 202 13.30 -5.32 -2.00
N LEU A 203 12.79 -4.64 -0.97
CA LEU A 203 12.32 -3.25 -1.11
C LEU A 203 13.46 -2.31 -1.52
N ARG A 204 14.62 -2.41 -0.88
CA ARG A 204 15.83 -1.63 -1.27
C ARG A 204 16.27 -1.93 -2.68
N ASP A 205 16.28 -3.20 -3.05
CA ASP A 205 16.68 -3.64 -4.39
C ASP A 205 15.75 -3.13 -5.48
N VAL A 206 14.45 -3.08 -5.22
CA VAL A 206 13.46 -2.48 -6.13
C VAL A 206 13.65 -0.97 -6.21
N CYS A 207 13.68 -0.27 -5.08
CA CYS A 207 13.86 1.19 -5.04
C CYS A 207 15.19 1.65 -5.68
N ALA A 208 16.24 0.83 -5.62
CA ALA A 208 17.51 1.13 -6.29
C ALA A 208 17.46 1.05 -7.83
N ARG A 209 16.38 0.49 -8.40
CA ARG A 209 16.22 0.26 -9.85
C ARG A 209 15.07 1.06 -10.48
N THR A 210 14.28 1.76 -9.68
CA THR A 210 13.19 2.62 -10.18
C THR A 210 13.12 3.92 -9.39
N ASP A 211 12.73 5.00 -10.06
CA ASP A 211 12.40 6.28 -9.41
C ASP A 211 10.89 6.37 -9.06
N ARG A 212 10.15 5.27 -9.24
CA ARG A 212 8.72 5.24 -8.97
C ARG A 212 8.44 4.90 -7.52
N PRO A 213 7.43 5.52 -6.89
CA PRO A 213 7.01 5.17 -5.53
C PRO A 213 6.72 3.67 -5.38
N VAL A 214 7.16 3.11 -4.26
CA VAL A 214 6.97 1.71 -3.91
C VAL A 214 6.10 1.60 -2.65
N VAL A 215 5.05 0.80 -2.70
CA VAL A 215 4.25 0.40 -1.53
C VAL A 215 4.70 -1.00 -1.11
N ALA A 216 5.15 -1.11 0.13
CA ALA A 216 5.53 -2.40 0.72
C ALA A 216 4.28 -3.21 1.06
N SER A 217 4.26 -4.50 0.74
CA SER A 217 3.15 -5.40 1.08
C SER A 217 3.68 -6.73 1.63
N GLY A 218 2.98 -7.23 2.66
CA GLY A 218 3.29 -8.51 3.29
C GLY A 218 4.37 -8.43 4.39
N GLY A 219 4.22 -9.31 5.39
CA GLY A 219 5.21 -9.56 6.44
C GLY A 219 5.14 -8.65 7.66
N VAL A 220 4.62 -7.45 7.60
CA VAL A 220 4.55 -6.52 8.75
C VAL A 220 3.90 -7.21 9.95
N SER A 221 4.59 -7.22 11.09
CA SER A 221 4.20 -7.94 12.29
C SER A 221 4.30 -7.14 13.58
N THR A 222 5.17 -6.13 13.61
CA THR A 222 5.46 -5.29 14.78
C THR A 222 5.54 -3.81 14.41
N LEU A 223 5.51 -2.93 15.40
CA LEU A 223 5.77 -1.50 15.21
C LEU A 223 7.21 -1.24 14.73
N GLU A 224 8.16 -2.09 15.09
CA GLU A 224 9.54 -1.99 14.64
C GLU A 224 9.67 -2.26 13.13
N ASP A 225 8.85 -3.17 12.59
CA ASP A 225 8.77 -3.39 11.13
C ASP A 225 8.32 -2.11 10.41
N ILE A 226 7.33 -1.40 10.95
CA ILE A 226 6.86 -0.12 10.41
C ILE A 226 7.96 0.94 10.48
N ALA A 227 8.67 1.03 11.60
CA ALA A 227 9.81 1.94 11.75
C ALA A 227 10.90 1.63 10.70
N THR A 228 11.19 0.35 10.49
CA THR A 228 12.19 -0.10 9.50
C THR A 228 11.77 0.24 8.07
N ILE A 229 10.48 0.03 7.70
CA ILE A 229 9.99 0.43 6.38
C ILE A 229 10.04 1.96 6.23
N ARG A 230 9.70 2.71 7.27
CA ARG A 230 9.77 4.18 7.25
C ARG A 230 11.18 4.71 6.95
N GLU A 231 12.22 4.04 7.39
CA GLU A 231 13.61 4.41 7.06
C GLU A 231 13.87 4.36 5.55
N LEU A 232 13.09 3.56 4.79
CA LEU A 232 13.20 3.43 3.33
C LEU A 232 12.44 4.52 2.56
N VAL A 233 11.73 5.42 3.23
CA VAL A 233 11.01 6.53 2.54
C VAL A 233 11.98 7.38 1.72
N GLY A 234 13.20 7.61 2.24
CA GLY A 234 14.26 8.30 1.51
C GLY A 234 14.78 7.54 0.29
N ASP A 235 14.58 6.23 0.25
CA ASP A 235 14.99 5.35 -0.85
C ASP A 235 13.89 5.21 -1.93
N GLY A 236 12.63 5.60 -1.63
CA GLY A 236 11.50 5.54 -2.57
C GLY A 236 10.28 4.75 -2.11
N VAL A 237 10.29 4.21 -0.89
CA VAL A 237 9.07 3.59 -0.31
C VAL A 237 8.09 4.67 0.13
N GLU A 238 6.90 4.73 -0.47
CA GLU A 238 5.87 5.73 -0.10
C GLU A 238 4.93 5.23 0.99
N GLY A 239 4.68 3.92 1.08
CA GLY A 239 3.69 3.37 1.99
C GLY A 239 3.86 1.88 2.28
N ALA A 240 3.00 1.39 3.19
CA ALA A 240 2.94 -0.03 3.54
C ALA A 240 1.48 -0.49 3.71
N ILE A 241 1.15 -1.62 3.10
CA ILE A 241 -0.11 -2.34 3.32
C ILE A 241 0.05 -3.19 4.59
N VAL A 242 -0.88 -3.01 5.54
CA VAL A 242 -0.86 -3.70 6.83
C VAL A 242 -2.18 -4.44 7.04
N GLY A 243 -2.14 -5.74 7.03
CA GLY A 243 -3.32 -6.60 7.21
C GLY A 243 -3.26 -7.37 8.53
N SER A 244 -2.66 -8.57 8.49
CA SER A 244 -2.65 -9.57 9.56
C SER A 244 -2.33 -9.03 10.95
N ALA A 245 -1.34 -8.17 11.08
CA ALA A 245 -0.91 -7.63 12.37
C ALA A 245 -2.01 -6.81 13.07
N LEU A 246 -2.75 -5.99 12.29
CA LEU A 246 -3.86 -5.19 12.80
C LEU A 246 -5.04 -6.05 13.24
N TYR A 247 -5.43 -7.04 12.42
CA TYR A 247 -6.53 -7.95 12.76
C TYR A 247 -6.24 -8.84 13.96
N ARG A 248 -4.99 -9.20 14.17
CA ARG A 248 -4.54 -10.00 15.33
C ARG A 248 -4.28 -9.17 16.58
N GLY A 249 -4.36 -7.84 16.46
CA GLY A 249 -4.10 -6.94 17.58
C GLY A 249 -2.65 -6.95 18.05
N ALA A 250 -1.70 -7.20 17.15
CA ALA A 250 -0.28 -7.10 17.46
C ALA A 250 0.11 -5.67 17.89
N PHE A 251 -0.57 -4.70 17.32
CA PHE A 251 -0.55 -3.27 17.67
C PHE A 251 -1.85 -2.62 17.16
N THR A 252 -2.14 -1.42 17.62
CA THR A 252 -3.27 -0.63 17.14
C THR A 252 -2.87 0.24 15.94
N LEU A 253 -3.83 0.60 15.08
CA LEU A 253 -3.54 1.49 13.97
C LEU A 253 -3.04 2.87 14.42
N PRO A 254 -3.58 3.52 15.48
CA PRO A 254 -3.00 4.76 15.99
C PRO A 254 -1.52 4.66 16.38
N GLU A 255 -1.11 3.58 17.07
CA GLU A 255 0.31 3.36 17.40
C GLU A 255 1.17 3.21 16.14
N ALA A 256 0.65 2.49 15.14
CA ALA A 256 1.32 2.32 13.84
C ALA A 256 1.47 3.66 13.10
N LEU A 257 0.43 4.48 13.07
CA LEU A 257 0.45 5.81 12.45
C LEU A 257 1.45 6.75 13.12
N ASP A 258 1.55 6.70 14.45
CA ASP A 258 2.53 7.50 15.19
C ASP A 258 3.97 7.09 14.81
N VAL A 259 4.25 5.79 14.72
CA VAL A 259 5.55 5.27 14.26
C VAL A 259 5.81 5.62 12.81
N ALA A 260 4.80 5.59 11.94
CA ALA A 260 4.89 5.95 10.53
C ALA A 260 5.16 7.45 10.29
N GLY A 261 5.15 8.28 11.34
CA GLY A 261 5.44 9.71 11.26
C GLY A 261 4.21 10.57 11.01
N ARG A 262 3.03 10.16 11.49
CA ARG A 262 1.82 10.99 11.47
C ARG A 262 2.12 12.33 12.14
N LEU A 263 1.73 13.41 11.48
CA LEU A 263 1.77 14.73 12.11
C LEU A 263 0.73 14.77 13.23
N SER A 264 1.16 15.03 14.47
CA SER A 264 0.23 15.30 15.56
C SER A 264 -0.52 16.61 15.24
N SER A 265 -1.83 16.51 15.07
CA SER A 265 -2.74 17.62 14.84
C SER A 265 -2.92 18.45 16.11
#